data_e5191461bdab90d9310158fa11b8558a
#
_entry.id   e5191461bdab90d9310158fa11b8558a
#
_cell.length_a   1.000
_cell.length_b   1.000
_cell.length_c   1.000
_cell.angle_alpha   90.00
_cell.angle_beta   90.00
_cell.angle_gamma   90.00
#
_symmetry.space_group_name_H-M   'P 1'
#
loop_
_entity.id
_entity.type
_entity.pdbx_description
1 polymer ?
#
loop_
_entity_poly.entity_id
_entity_poly.type
_entity_poly.pdbx_seq_one_letter_code
_entity_poly.pdbx_strand_id
1 'polypeptide(L)'
;AEGETLGVERPRLLVVKGTFALLGGAERDLLRNLPAWSERFDIQLATLNLPAEGRQMLEDAGIGYYTAHIPCVQPTGTWAEMRATASRQAARRWGNLLRLSEQGPGLDQELANVDAVHITSGVGSLEFAALVPTYIPLHYHCLEPHRGLYEDVLHRSLDGTPKQNLTPSRLRCRTSSYRPRWGS
;
A
#
# COMPACT_ATOMS: atom_id res chain seq x y z
N ALA A 1 38.85 29.73 -4.94
CA ALA A 1 37.40 29.85 -5.09
C ALA A 1 36.84 28.41 -5.03
N GLU A 2 36.54 27.93 -3.83
CA GLU A 2 35.89 26.66 -3.60
C GLU A 2 34.42 26.85 -3.98
N GLY A 3 34.00 26.14 -5.03
CA GLY A 3 32.62 26.12 -5.47
C GLY A 3 31.80 25.36 -4.42
N GLU A 4 31.03 26.10 -3.66
CA GLU A 4 29.96 25.56 -2.80
C GLU A 4 28.97 24.86 -3.73
N THR A 5 29.06 23.52 -3.80
CA THR A 5 28.05 22.68 -4.41
C THR A 5 26.81 22.85 -3.55
N LEU A 6 25.88 23.70 -3.99
CA LEU A 6 24.52 23.74 -3.44
C LEU A 6 23.97 22.31 -3.54
N GLY A 7 23.97 21.61 -2.41
CA GLY A 7 23.39 20.28 -2.31
C GLY A 7 21.91 20.38 -2.71
N VAL A 8 21.58 19.89 -3.88
CA VAL A 8 20.18 19.77 -4.31
C VAL A 8 19.50 18.83 -3.33
N GLU A 9 18.63 19.38 -2.51
CA GLU A 9 17.84 18.61 -1.57
C GLU A 9 17.02 17.58 -2.37
N ARG A 10 17.18 16.29 -2.03
CA ARG A 10 16.46 15.23 -2.73
C ARG A 10 14.99 15.27 -2.35
N PRO A 11 14.05 15.13 -3.31
CA PRO A 11 12.63 15.04 -3.01
C PRO A 11 12.34 13.86 -2.06
N ARG A 12 11.46 14.10 -1.09
CA ARG A 12 11.05 13.11 -0.11
C ARG A 12 9.94 12.23 -0.67
N LEU A 13 10.19 10.92 -0.75
CA LEU A 13 9.27 9.93 -1.31
C LEU A 13 8.83 8.92 -0.25
N LEU A 14 7.55 8.90 0.05
CA LEU A 14 6.97 7.80 0.84
C LEU A 14 6.59 6.65 -0.08
N VAL A 15 7.25 5.51 0.07
CA VAL A 15 6.92 4.27 -0.61
C VAL A 15 6.01 3.43 0.28
N VAL A 16 4.89 2.97 -0.27
CA VAL A 16 3.87 2.22 0.49
C VAL A 16 3.65 0.86 -0.13
N LYS A 17 3.74 -0.18 0.69
CA LYS A 17 3.37 -1.55 0.36
C LYS A 17 2.58 -2.15 1.52
N GLY A 18 1.41 -2.70 1.25
CA GLY A 18 0.52 -3.21 2.31
C GLY A 18 1.16 -4.30 3.16
N THR A 19 1.86 -5.24 2.55
CA THR A 19 2.52 -6.33 3.29
C THR A 19 3.70 -6.92 2.51
N PHE A 20 4.71 -7.35 3.25
CA PHE A 20 5.83 -8.18 2.78
C PHE A 20 5.79 -9.59 3.43
N ALA A 21 4.66 -10.00 3.98
CA ALA A 21 4.54 -11.28 4.70
C ALA A 21 5.00 -12.50 3.87
N LEU A 22 4.77 -12.45 2.57
CA LEU A 22 5.32 -13.40 1.61
C LEU A 22 6.27 -12.61 0.71
N LEU A 23 7.56 -12.83 0.82
CA LEU A 23 8.54 -12.20 -0.05
C LEU A 23 8.48 -12.84 -1.45
N GLY A 24 7.41 -12.51 -2.18
CA GLY A 24 7.20 -12.88 -3.57
C GLY A 24 8.04 -12.04 -4.54
N GLY A 25 7.81 -12.19 -5.83
CA GLY A 25 8.53 -11.44 -6.87
C GLY A 25 8.38 -9.94 -6.73
N ALA A 26 7.16 -9.46 -6.57
CA ALA A 26 6.85 -8.04 -6.45
C ALA A 26 7.45 -7.37 -5.19
N GLU A 27 7.45 -8.08 -4.07
CA GLU A 27 8.05 -7.62 -2.82
C GLU A 27 9.57 -7.54 -2.92
N ARG A 28 10.19 -8.58 -3.47
CA ARG A 28 11.66 -8.62 -3.68
C ARG A 28 12.10 -7.59 -4.71
N ASP A 29 11.34 -7.40 -5.78
CA ASP A 29 11.63 -6.37 -6.79
C ASP A 29 11.59 -4.97 -6.16
N LEU A 30 10.56 -4.68 -5.36
CA LEU A 30 10.49 -3.40 -4.68
C LEU A 30 11.71 -3.19 -3.78
N LEU A 31 12.01 -4.14 -2.88
CA LEU A 31 13.15 -4.03 -1.95
C LEU A 31 14.49 -3.86 -2.69
N ARG A 32 14.68 -4.51 -3.85
CA ARG A 32 15.90 -4.38 -4.66
C ARG A 32 16.03 -3.02 -5.35
N ASN A 33 14.89 -2.42 -5.70
CA ASN A 33 14.89 -1.13 -6.41
C ASN A 33 15.03 0.06 -5.47
N LEU A 34 14.63 -0.06 -4.20
CA LEU A 34 14.68 1.03 -3.24
C LEU A 34 16.08 1.65 -3.09
N PRO A 35 17.20 0.90 -3.01
CA PRO A 35 18.53 1.48 -2.94
C PRO A 35 18.88 2.35 -4.16
N ALA A 36 18.53 1.91 -5.37
CA ALA A 36 18.75 2.70 -6.58
C ALA A 36 17.87 3.98 -6.63
N TRP A 37 16.65 3.91 -6.09
CA TRP A 37 15.80 5.09 -5.99
C TRP A 37 16.31 6.06 -4.92
N SER A 38 16.95 5.57 -3.84
CA SER A 38 17.51 6.42 -2.79
C SER A 38 18.66 7.29 -3.25
N GLU A 39 19.25 7.02 -4.41
CA GLU A 39 20.22 7.91 -5.03
C GLU A 39 19.59 9.25 -5.46
N ARG A 40 18.29 9.25 -5.76
CA ARG A 40 17.56 10.41 -6.30
C ARG A 40 16.52 10.97 -5.35
N PHE A 41 16.02 10.16 -4.43
CA PHE A 41 14.96 10.49 -3.48
C PHE A 41 15.41 10.25 -2.05
N ASP A 42 14.92 11.04 -1.13
CA ASP A 42 14.92 10.69 0.30
C ASP A 42 13.72 9.77 0.56
N ILE A 43 13.99 8.48 0.79
CA ILE A 43 12.96 7.44 0.81
C ILE A 43 12.65 7.00 2.23
N GLN A 44 11.34 6.94 2.52
CA GLN A 44 10.80 6.22 3.67
C GLN A 44 9.84 5.12 3.19
N LEU A 45 9.89 3.94 3.79
CA LEU A 45 8.96 2.85 3.48
C LEU A 45 7.88 2.74 4.54
N ALA A 46 6.62 2.63 4.15
CA ALA A 46 5.52 2.30 5.05
C ALA A 46 4.89 0.97 4.68
N THR A 47 4.73 0.08 5.68
CA THR A 47 4.12 -1.24 5.47
C THR A 47 3.43 -1.75 6.73
N LEU A 48 2.43 -2.61 6.55
CA LEU A 48 1.72 -3.22 7.68
C LEU A 48 2.44 -4.46 8.23
N ASN A 49 3.35 -5.04 7.47
CA ASN A 49 4.10 -6.21 7.91
C ASN A 49 5.42 -6.29 7.13
N LEU A 50 6.52 -6.35 7.86
CA LEU A 50 7.88 -6.43 7.31
C LEU A 50 8.63 -7.57 8.03
N PRO A 51 8.97 -8.66 7.33
CA PRO A 51 9.76 -9.75 7.91
C PRO A 51 11.20 -9.31 8.19
N ALA A 52 11.90 -10.06 9.05
CA ALA A 52 13.27 -9.74 9.47
C ALA A 52 14.25 -9.58 8.29
N GLU A 53 14.13 -10.43 7.27
CA GLU A 53 14.94 -10.32 6.04
C GLU A 53 14.75 -8.96 5.35
N GLY A 54 13.50 -8.50 5.22
CA GLY A 54 13.19 -7.20 4.62
C GLY A 54 13.70 -6.02 5.48
N ARG A 55 13.62 -6.13 6.79
CA ARG A 55 14.16 -5.12 7.72
C ARG A 55 15.67 -4.98 7.52
N GLN A 56 16.40 -6.09 7.52
CA GLN A 56 17.84 -6.10 7.31
C GLN A 56 18.23 -5.45 5.98
N MET A 57 17.52 -5.76 4.89
CA MET A 57 17.78 -5.16 3.57
C MET A 57 17.61 -3.63 3.58
N LEU A 58 16.62 -3.10 4.29
CA LEU A 58 16.40 -1.66 4.40
C LEU A 58 17.45 -0.99 5.28
N GLU A 59 17.80 -1.60 6.40
CA GLU A 59 18.85 -1.14 7.31
C GLU A 59 20.21 -1.09 6.62
N ASP A 60 20.57 -2.14 5.87
CA ASP A 60 21.80 -2.18 5.07
C ASP A 60 21.84 -1.09 3.97
N ALA A 61 20.67 -0.71 3.47
CA ALA A 61 20.53 0.36 2.49
C ALA A 61 20.39 1.76 3.12
N GLY A 62 20.32 1.88 4.44
CA GLY A 62 20.11 3.14 5.15
C GLY A 62 18.72 3.76 4.90
N ILE A 63 17.71 2.94 4.58
CA ILE A 63 16.34 3.37 4.29
C ILE A 63 15.47 3.22 5.53
N GLY A 64 14.88 4.33 5.99
CA GLY A 64 13.95 4.33 7.11
C GLY A 64 12.63 3.64 6.76
N TYR A 65 11.96 3.08 7.77
CA TYR A 65 10.70 2.41 7.56
C TYR A 65 9.74 2.54 8.75
N TYR A 66 8.45 2.45 8.44
CA TYR A 66 7.35 2.46 9.40
C TYR A 66 6.59 1.14 9.30
N THR A 67 6.42 0.44 10.42
CA THR A 67 5.66 -0.81 10.48
C THR A 67 4.53 -0.72 11.50
N ALA A 68 3.42 -1.42 11.22
CA ALA A 68 2.26 -1.39 12.08
C ALA A 68 2.49 -2.17 13.37
N HIS A 69 2.23 -1.53 14.51
CA HIS A 69 2.32 -2.14 15.83
C HIS A 69 1.25 -3.21 16.08
N ILE A 70 0.09 -3.10 15.43
CA ILE A 70 -1.01 -4.04 15.61
C ILE A 70 -0.78 -5.29 14.73
N PRO A 71 -0.77 -6.50 15.32
CA PRO A 71 -0.63 -7.73 14.57
C PRO A 71 -1.83 -7.96 13.64
N CYS A 72 -1.59 -8.69 12.53
CA CYS A 72 -2.65 -9.13 11.64
C CYS A 72 -3.30 -10.40 12.21
N VAL A 73 -4.63 -10.40 12.30
CA VAL A 73 -5.40 -11.58 12.63
C VAL A 73 -5.89 -12.22 11.33
N GLN A 74 -5.68 -13.52 11.18
CA GLN A 74 -6.16 -14.25 10.01
C GLN A 74 -7.69 -14.24 9.96
N PRO A 75 -8.29 -13.72 8.88
CA PRO A 75 -9.74 -13.73 8.75
C PRO A 75 -10.24 -15.16 8.50
N THR A 76 -11.40 -15.48 9.07
CA THR A 76 -12.11 -16.75 8.88
C THR A 76 -13.48 -16.48 8.27
N GLY A 77 -14.07 -17.50 7.62
CA GLY A 77 -15.40 -17.39 7.02
C GLY A 77 -15.39 -17.56 5.51
N THR A 78 -16.43 -17.09 4.86
CA THR A 78 -16.52 -17.09 3.39
C THR A 78 -15.50 -16.14 2.75
N TRP A 79 -15.18 -16.36 1.49
CA TRP A 79 -14.23 -15.52 0.76
C TRP A 79 -14.59 -14.02 0.80
N ALA A 80 -15.88 -13.69 0.65
CA ALA A 80 -16.35 -12.30 0.72
C ALA A 80 -16.16 -11.70 2.13
N GLU A 81 -16.44 -12.48 3.19
CA GLU A 81 -16.24 -12.06 4.58
C GLU A 81 -14.76 -11.91 4.91
N MET A 82 -13.92 -12.86 4.47
CA MET A 82 -12.48 -12.79 4.64
C MET A 82 -11.90 -11.53 3.99
N ARG A 83 -12.32 -11.20 2.77
CA ARG A 83 -11.87 -9.99 2.07
C ARG A 83 -12.31 -8.71 2.79
N ALA A 84 -13.58 -8.61 3.15
CA ALA A 84 -14.11 -7.46 3.87
C ALA A 84 -13.43 -7.29 5.23
N THR A 85 -13.09 -8.39 5.90
CA THR A 85 -12.38 -8.37 7.18
C THR A 85 -10.92 -7.95 6.97
N ALA A 86 -10.24 -8.48 5.97
CA ALA A 86 -8.86 -8.09 5.64
C ALA A 86 -8.74 -6.60 5.32
N SER A 87 -9.66 -6.05 4.51
CA SER A 87 -9.67 -4.63 4.19
C SER A 87 -9.93 -3.75 5.43
N ARG A 88 -10.90 -4.12 6.28
CA ARG A 88 -11.15 -3.40 7.55
C ARG A 88 -9.95 -3.45 8.49
N GLN A 89 -9.27 -4.60 8.58
CA GLN A 89 -8.06 -4.73 9.37
C GLN A 89 -6.92 -3.87 8.82
N ALA A 90 -6.73 -3.87 7.49
CA ALA A 90 -5.73 -3.04 6.85
C ALA A 90 -5.97 -1.56 7.12
N ALA A 91 -7.20 -1.07 6.91
CA ALA A 91 -7.57 0.32 7.19
C ALA A 91 -7.33 0.70 8.66
N ARG A 92 -7.71 -0.18 9.60
CA ARG A 92 -7.47 0.03 11.04
C ARG A 92 -5.97 0.08 11.39
N ARG A 93 -5.18 -0.81 10.80
CA ARG A 93 -3.74 -0.88 11.05
C ARG A 93 -3.03 0.34 10.47
N TRP A 94 -3.42 0.80 9.28
CA TRP A 94 -2.93 2.06 8.70
C TRP A 94 -3.29 3.27 9.55
N GLY A 95 -4.54 3.36 10.01
CA GLY A 95 -4.96 4.44 10.93
C GLY A 95 -4.20 4.45 12.25
N ASN A 96 -3.77 3.29 12.75
CA ASN A 96 -2.88 3.21 13.90
C ASN A 96 -1.45 3.64 13.55
N LEU A 97 -0.92 3.18 12.42
CA LEU A 97 0.43 3.50 11.97
C LEU A 97 0.62 5.01 11.76
N LEU A 98 -0.43 5.73 11.35
CA LEU A 98 -0.39 7.19 11.29
C LEU A 98 -0.05 7.83 12.64
N ARG A 99 -0.46 7.22 13.74
CA ARG A 99 -0.25 7.76 15.10
C ARG A 99 0.98 7.19 15.78
N LEU A 100 1.24 5.91 15.57
CA LEU A 100 2.29 5.17 16.27
C LEU A 100 2.82 4.04 15.39
N SER A 101 4.11 4.01 15.17
CA SER A 101 4.81 2.89 14.53
C SER A 101 5.53 2.01 15.56
N GLU A 102 6.00 0.83 15.14
CA GLU A 102 6.87 -0.02 15.99
C GLU A 102 8.19 0.69 16.36
N GLN A 103 8.64 1.61 15.51
CA GLN A 103 9.90 2.35 15.67
C GLN A 103 9.74 3.65 16.48
N GLY A 104 8.52 4.03 16.87
CA GLY A 104 8.26 5.25 17.65
C GLY A 104 7.13 6.10 17.07
N PRO A 105 7.39 7.37 16.71
CA PRO A 105 6.37 8.27 16.19
C PRO A 105 5.62 7.69 14.98
N GLY A 106 4.39 8.12 14.79
CA GLY A 106 3.57 7.69 13.67
C GLY A 106 3.96 8.32 12.34
N LEU A 107 3.32 7.84 11.32
CA LEU A 107 3.54 8.23 9.92
C LEU A 107 2.90 9.57 9.56
N ASP A 108 2.06 10.15 10.43
CA ASP A 108 1.35 11.42 10.18
C ASP A 108 2.31 12.60 9.98
N GLN A 109 3.38 12.65 10.76
CA GLN A 109 4.41 13.68 10.62
C GLN A 109 5.18 13.53 9.31
N GLU A 110 5.47 12.30 8.90
CA GLU A 110 6.13 12.03 7.63
C GLU A 110 5.25 12.43 6.44
N LEU A 111 3.97 12.06 6.46
CA LEU A 111 3.00 12.45 5.42
C LEU A 111 2.88 13.96 5.24
N ALA A 112 3.09 14.75 6.30
CA ALA A 112 3.06 16.20 6.21
C ALA A 112 4.28 16.79 5.48
N ASN A 113 5.36 16.01 5.33
CA ASN A 113 6.64 16.48 4.84
C ASN A 113 7.10 15.82 3.53
N VAL A 114 6.32 14.88 2.98
CA VAL A 114 6.69 14.22 1.72
C VAL A 114 6.25 15.02 0.50
N ASP A 115 7.05 14.95 -0.55
CA ASP A 115 6.75 15.57 -1.85
C ASP A 115 5.85 14.68 -2.71
N ALA A 116 5.90 13.35 -2.51
CA ALA A 116 5.05 12.40 -3.22
C ALA A 116 4.89 11.09 -2.45
N VAL A 117 3.82 10.36 -2.78
CA VAL A 117 3.54 9.01 -2.29
C VAL A 117 3.53 8.03 -3.46
N HIS A 118 4.29 6.94 -3.34
CA HIS A 118 4.30 5.83 -4.28
C HIS A 118 3.70 4.58 -3.63
N ILE A 119 2.57 4.10 -4.12
CA ILE A 119 1.91 2.89 -3.63
C ILE A 119 2.14 1.75 -4.62
N THR A 120 2.76 0.66 -4.18
CA THR A 120 2.84 -0.58 -4.94
C THR A 120 1.65 -1.48 -4.61
N SER A 121 1.00 -2.03 -5.63
CA SER A 121 -0.15 -2.92 -5.47
C SER A 121 0.14 -4.10 -4.55
N GLY A 122 -0.88 -4.56 -3.84
CA GLY A 122 -0.82 -5.69 -2.93
C GLY A 122 -1.93 -5.65 -1.89
N VAL A 123 -2.01 -6.71 -1.09
CA VAL A 123 -3.01 -6.78 -0.02
C VAL A 123 -2.77 -5.66 0.99
N GLY A 124 -3.79 -4.87 1.25
CA GLY A 124 -3.74 -3.76 2.20
C GLY A 124 -3.14 -2.46 1.67
N SER A 125 -2.64 -2.42 0.43
CA SER A 125 -2.01 -1.22 -0.13
C SER A 125 -3.03 -0.13 -0.49
N LEU A 126 -4.17 -0.50 -1.08
CA LEU A 126 -5.19 0.47 -1.52
C LEU A 126 -5.86 1.22 -0.38
N GLU A 127 -5.98 0.59 0.77
CA GLU A 127 -6.58 1.20 1.95
C GLU A 127 -5.77 2.41 2.45
N PHE A 128 -4.48 2.46 2.14
CA PHE A 128 -3.64 3.62 2.45
C PHE A 128 -3.95 4.83 1.56
N ALA A 129 -4.33 4.61 0.30
CA ALA A 129 -4.59 5.70 -0.63
C ALA A 129 -5.66 6.69 -0.13
N ALA A 130 -6.66 6.19 0.63
CA ALA A 130 -7.69 7.02 1.22
C ALA A 130 -7.20 7.93 2.37
N LEU A 131 -6.00 7.69 2.88
CA LEU A 131 -5.39 8.44 3.98
C LEU A 131 -4.42 9.51 3.49
N VAL A 132 -4.03 9.46 2.21
CA VAL A 132 -3.14 10.45 1.61
C VAL A 132 -3.90 11.74 1.36
N PRO A 133 -3.42 12.89 1.87
CA PRO A 133 -4.02 14.19 1.59
C PRO A 133 -4.08 14.49 0.08
N THR A 134 -5.17 15.08 -0.38
CA THR A 134 -5.42 15.30 -1.81
C THR A 134 -4.43 16.25 -2.50
N TYR A 135 -3.68 17.02 -1.74
CA TYR A 135 -2.65 17.93 -2.25
C TYR A 135 -1.30 17.23 -2.47
N ILE A 136 -1.11 16.00 -1.98
CA ILE A 136 0.11 15.23 -2.18
C ILE A 136 -0.03 14.39 -3.45
N PRO A 137 0.90 14.51 -4.42
CA PRO A 137 0.94 13.64 -5.59
C PRO A 137 1.00 12.17 -5.20
N LEU A 138 0.09 11.36 -5.73
CA LEU A 138 0.02 9.94 -5.47
C LEU A 138 0.19 9.15 -6.75
N HIS A 139 1.20 8.27 -6.78
CA HIS A 139 1.43 7.30 -7.85
C HIS A 139 1.06 5.90 -7.36
N TYR A 140 0.17 5.23 -8.09
CA TYR A 140 -0.19 3.84 -7.81
C TYR A 140 0.37 2.91 -8.88
N HIS A 141 1.33 2.07 -8.49
CA HIS A 141 1.92 1.05 -9.35
C HIS A 141 1.12 -0.25 -9.26
N CYS A 142 0.29 -0.50 -10.25
CA CYS A 142 -0.52 -1.72 -10.34
C CYS A 142 0.25 -2.81 -11.08
N LEU A 143 0.90 -3.70 -10.35
CA LEU A 143 1.60 -4.87 -10.92
C LEU A 143 0.60 -5.96 -11.35
N GLU A 144 -0.47 -6.14 -10.57
CA GLU A 144 -1.54 -7.08 -10.88
C GLU A 144 -2.89 -6.41 -10.63
N PRO A 145 -3.88 -6.64 -11.49
CA PRO A 145 -5.25 -6.28 -11.16
C PRO A 145 -5.62 -6.95 -9.83
N HIS A 146 -6.43 -6.27 -9.01
CA HIS A 146 -6.78 -6.78 -7.68
C HIS A 146 -7.38 -8.20 -7.80
N ARG A 147 -6.64 -9.22 -7.38
CA ARG A 147 -7.01 -10.65 -7.51
C ARG A 147 -8.44 -10.92 -7.09
N GLY A 148 -8.89 -10.27 -6.04
CA GLY A 148 -10.26 -10.39 -5.57
C GLY A 148 -11.36 -10.02 -6.54
N LEU A 149 -11.06 -9.34 -7.65
CA LEU A 149 -12.02 -9.08 -8.72
C LEU A 149 -12.01 -10.15 -9.81
N TYR A 150 -10.88 -10.85 -9.98
CA TYR A 150 -10.64 -11.76 -11.10
C TYR A 150 -10.54 -13.24 -10.70
N GLU A 151 -10.03 -13.55 -9.51
CA GLU A 151 -9.84 -14.94 -9.06
C GLU A 151 -11.16 -15.71 -8.97
N ASP A 152 -12.25 -15.05 -8.56
CA ASP A 152 -13.58 -15.69 -8.52
C ASP A 152 -14.05 -16.15 -9.92
N VAL A 153 -13.64 -15.45 -10.96
CA VAL A 153 -13.94 -15.79 -12.36
C VAL A 153 -13.04 -16.93 -12.84
N LEU A 154 -11.75 -16.92 -12.48
CA LEU A 154 -10.77 -17.93 -12.88
C LEU A 154 -11.01 -19.27 -12.18
N HIS A 155 -11.23 -19.29 -10.87
CA HIS A 155 -11.54 -20.52 -10.13
C HIS A 155 -12.81 -21.20 -10.64
N ARG A 156 -13.87 -20.45 -10.91
CA ARG A 156 -15.11 -20.99 -11.50
C ARG A 156 -14.92 -21.52 -12.93
N SER A 157 -13.92 -21.04 -13.65
CA SER A 157 -13.59 -21.53 -14.99
C SER A 157 -12.78 -22.82 -14.97
N LEU A 158 -11.93 -23.00 -13.94
CA LEU A 158 -11.05 -24.17 -13.82
C LEU A 158 -11.78 -25.36 -13.19
N ASP A 159 -12.71 -25.13 -12.26
CA ASP A 159 -13.42 -26.18 -11.55
C ASP A 159 -14.61 -26.77 -12.33
N GLY A 160 -14.85 -26.31 -13.56
CA GLY A 160 -15.95 -26.83 -14.41
C GLY A 160 -17.35 -26.61 -13.83
N THR A 161 -17.49 -25.85 -12.77
CA THR A 161 -18.77 -25.51 -12.18
C THR A 161 -19.60 -24.70 -13.15
N PRO A 162 -20.86 -25.10 -13.47
CA PRO A 162 -21.69 -24.33 -14.39
C PRO A 162 -21.79 -22.90 -13.87
N LYS A 163 -21.49 -21.94 -14.74
CA LYS A 163 -21.74 -20.53 -14.44
C LYS A 163 -23.19 -20.39 -14.03
N GLN A 164 -23.45 -20.31 -12.72
CA GLN A 164 -24.75 -19.83 -12.28
C GLN A 164 -24.90 -18.44 -12.93
N ASN A 165 -25.89 -18.30 -13.79
CA ASN A 165 -26.23 -17.05 -14.45
C ASN A 165 -26.32 -15.98 -13.36
N LEU A 166 -25.22 -15.23 -13.17
CA LEU A 166 -25.24 -14.03 -12.36
C LEU A 166 -26.19 -13.08 -13.06
N THR A 167 -27.42 -13.06 -12.62
CA THR A 167 -28.41 -12.09 -13.09
C THR A 167 -27.77 -10.71 -12.97
N PRO A 168 -27.82 -9.86 -14.00
CA PRO A 168 -27.19 -8.53 -14.01
C PRO A 168 -27.58 -7.63 -12.83
N SER A 169 -28.63 -7.98 -12.10
CA SER A 169 -29.11 -7.27 -10.91
C SER A 169 -28.13 -7.29 -9.70
N ARG A 170 -27.15 -8.20 -9.65
CA ARG A 170 -26.15 -8.22 -8.57
C ARG A 170 -24.86 -7.48 -8.90
N LEU A 171 -24.67 -7.08 -10.13
CA LEU A 171 -23.60 -6.19 -10.59
C LEU A 171 -23.97 -4.69 -10.48
N ARG A 172 -25.01 -4.34 -9.75
CA ARG A 172 -25.17 -2.96 -9.33
C ARG A 172 -24.05 -2.65 -8.33
N CYS A 173 -22.88 -2.34 -8.87
CA CYS A 173 -21.99 -1.41 -8.21
C CYS A 173 -22.88 -0.26 -7.74
N ARG A 174 -23.05 -0.08 -6.44
CA ARG A 174 -23.49 1.20 -5.92
C ARG A 174 -22.43 2.20 -6.37
N THR A 175 -22.61 2.73 -7.55
CA THR A 175 -22.02 4.02 -7.88
C THR A 175 -22.65 4.98 -6.89
N SER A 176 -22.00 5.14 -5.75
CA SER A 176 -22.23 6.26 -4.87
C SER A 176 -22.10 7.47 -5.77
N SER A 177 -23.21 8.17 -5.95
CA SER A 177 -23.28 9.42 -6.69
C SER A 177 -22.49 10.49 -5.92
N TYR A 178 -21.18 10.41 -6.02
CA TYR A 178 -20.31 11.51 -5.63
C TYR A 178 -20.43 12.57 -6.71
N ARG A 179 -21.35 13.50 -6.52
CA ARG A 179 -21.38 14.75 -7.27
C ARG A 179 -20.38 15.70 -6.60
N PRO A 180 -19.28 16.06 -7.25
CA PRO A 180 -18.45 17.15 -6.76
C PRO A 180 -19.30 18.44 -6.82
N ARG A 181 -19.52 19.08 -5.68
CA ARG A 181 -20.02 20.47 -5.63
C ARG A 181 -18.88 21.36 -6.08
N TRP A 182 -18.88 21.76 -7.32
CA TRP A 182 -18.14 22.92 -7.76
C TRP A 182 -18.96 24.14 -7.31
N GLY A 183 -18.48 24.85 -6.29
CA GLY A 183 -19.03 26.14 -5.89
C GLY A 183 -18.68 27.20 -6.94
N SER A 184 -19.67 27.93 -7.34
CA SER A 184 -19.57 29.23 -8.02
C SER A 184 -18.93 30.28 -7.14
#